data_de362c2f677ea262533b123fbda691d0
#
_entry.id   de362c2f677ea262533b123fbda691d0
#
_cell.length_a   1.000
_cell.length_b   1.000
_cell.length_c   1.000
_cell.angle_alpha   90.00
_cell.angle_beta   90.00
_cell.angle_gamma   90.00
#
_symmetry.space_group_name_H-M   'P 1'
#
loop_
_entity.id
_entity.type
_entity.pdbx_description
1 polymer ?
#
loop_
_entity_poly.entity_id
_entity_poly.type
_entity_poly.pdbx_seq_one_letter_code
_entity_poly.pdbx_strand_id
1 'polypeptide(L)'
;MPMTQFPLPPLMLDRRKLLLGGAGAAAGLLLPSFASAQTKFTVPEGTVAPLPIAIPNFVPGTPGDTEVGAGVAQVITNNLKRSGLFAPIDPAAFIDRITDSDKQPQFQNWKTINAQALVVGRTTRQNDGRLKAEFRLWDVASGQQLAGQSFVTAPEYWRRIAHIISDQVYERLTGDKGYFDSRVVFVDETGPSERRVKRLALMDQDGANVRYLTRGADLVLTPRFSPSTQEITYMEFGQGDPKVYLFNIETGQREIVGNFPGMSFSPRFSPDGQHIIMSLQQGGNSNLFVMDLRSKSMTRLTDTPAIDTSPSYAPDGSRICFESDRGGKPQIYVMPAQGGQAQRISFGEGSYSTPVWSPRGDYIAFTKQGGGQFAIGIMKTDGSGERILTSGFHNEGPTFAPNGRVVMFFRDPGGNSGPSLFTVDISGRNEQRVPTPGFASDPAWSPLLS
;
A
#
# COMPACT_ATOMS: atom_id res chain seq x y z
N MET A 1 -59.70 16.92 -20.73
CA MET A 1 -60.33 16.26 -19.57
C MET A 1 -59.23 15.64 -18.77
N PRO A 2 -58.91 16.10 -17.57
CA PRO A 2 -57.88 15.56 -16.73
C PRO A 2 -58.41 14.47 -15.82
N MET A 3 -57.68 13.36 -15.68
CA MET A 3 -57.95 12.30 -14.72
C MET A 3 -57.39 12.66 -13.34
N THR A 4 -58.27 12.68 -12.40
CA THR A 4 -58.05 12.92 -10.96
C THR A 4 -57.30 11.75 -10.31
N GLN A 5 -56.20 12.05 -9.64
CA GLN A 5 -55.52 11.15 -8.67
C GLN A 5 -56.22 11.23 -7.31
N PHE A 6 -56.51 10.05 -6.72
CA PHE A 6 -56.95 9.91 -5.32
C PHE A 6 -55.74 9.54 -4.47
N PRO A 7 -55.58 10.16 -3.29
CA PRO A 7 -54.52 9.76 -2.33
C PRO A 7 -55.02 8.67 -1.40
N LEU A 8 -54.15 7.68 -1.12
CA LEU A 8 -54.33 6.65 -0.08
C LEU A 8 -53.90 7.19 1.28
N PRO A 9 -54.60 6.84 2.37
CA PRO A 9 -54.30 7.32 3.70
C PRO A 9 -53.15 6.53 4.39
N PRO A 10 -52.45 7.12 5.37
CA PRO A 10 -51.35 6.47 6.07
C PRO A 10 -51.86 5.51 7.17
N LEU A 11 -51.30 4.30 7.19
CA LEU A 11 -51.50 3.32 8.25
C LEU A 11 -50.65 3.71 9.47
N MET A 12 -51.30 4.19 10.52
CA MET A 12 -50.74 4.31 11.86
C MET A 12 -50.78 2.94 12.56
N LEU A 13 -49.62 2.37 12.88
CA LEU A 13 -49.49 1.22 13.77
C LEU A 13 -49.23 1.70 15.21
N ASP A 14 -50.28 1.52 16.04
CA ASP A 14 -50.25 1.81 17.48
C ASP A 14 -49.45 0.76 18.25
N ARG A 15 -48.41 1.19 18.98
CA ARG A 15 -47.51 0.35 19.77
C ARG A 15 -47.95 0.19 21.21
N ARG A 16 -49.21 -0.18 21.48
CA ARG A 16 -49.65 -0.52 22.84
C ARG A 16 -50.83 -1.46 22.79
N LYS A 17 -50.54 -2.79 22.80
CA LYS A 17 -51.38 -3.86 23.37
C LYS A 17 -50.94 -5.21 22.82
N LEU A 18 -50.18 -5.96 23.61
CA LEU A 18 -50.18 -7.42 23.65
C LEU A 18 -49.28 -7.89 24.81
N LEU A 19 -49.84 -7.83 25.98
CA LEU A 19 -49.48 -8.68 27.12
C LEU A 19 -50.72 -9.45 27.48
N LEU A 20 -50.61 -10.78 27.45
CA LEU A 20 -51.29 -11.80 28.22
C LEU A 20 -51.72 -13.03 27.39
N GLY A 21 -51.14 -14.15 27.77
CA GLY A 21 -51.80 -15.46 27.66
C GLY A 21 -51.13 -16.47 26.72
N GLY A 22 -50.54 -17.52 27.30
CA GLY A 22 -50.29 -18.77 26.58
C GLY A 22 -49.01 -19.49 26.96
N ALA A 23 -49.00 -20.20 28.08
CA ALA A 23 -48.00 -21.23 28.36
C ALA A 23 -48.23 -22.43 27.42
N GLY A 24 -47.33 -22.62 26.46
CA GLY A 24 -47.28 -23.79 25.60
C GLY A 24 -45.83 -24.31 25.56
N ALA A 25 -45.61 -25.46 26.21
CA ALA A 25 -44.33 -26.16 26.18
C ALA A 25 -44.04 -26.69 24.77
N ALA A 26 -43.18 -26.01 24.04
CA ALA A 26 -42.56 -26.55 22.82
C ALA A 26 -41.13 -26.93 23.18
N ALA A 27 -40.87 -28.24 23.26
CA ALA A 27 -39.53 -28.81 23.33
C ALA A 27 -38.80 -28.52 21.98
N GLY A 28 -38.13 -27.38 21.92
CA GLY A 28 -37.24 -27.07 20.81
C GLY A 28 -35.96 -27.90 20.95
N LEU A 29 -35.74 -28.79 20.01
CA LEU A 29 -34.44 -29.41 19.76
C LEU A 29 -33.39 -28.32 19.53
N LEU A 30 -32.58 -28.05 20.55
CA LEU A 30 -31.34 -27.27 20.41
C LEU A 30 -30.34 -28.09 19.57
N LEU A 31 -30.38 -27.90 18.29
CA LEU A 31 -29.25 -28.30 17.44
C LEU A 31 -28.05 -27.42 17.85
N PRO A 32 -26.93 -28.01 18.26
CA PRO A 32 -25.73 -27.22 18.50
C PRO A 32 -25.34 -26.56 17.18
N SER A 33 -25.43 -25.24 17.12
CA SER A 33 -24.77 -24.49 16.08
C SER A 33 -23.26 -24.72 16.26
N PHE A 34 -22.70 -25.56 15.42
CA PHE A 34 -21.25 -25.63 15.29
C PHE A 34 -20.78 -24.25 14.82
N ALA A 35 -20.40 -23.40 15.75
CA ALA A 35 -19.60 -22.24 15.47
C ALA A 35 -18.30 -22.79 14.87
N SER A 36 -18.22 -22.78 13.55
CA SER A 36 -16.99 -23.03 12.84
C SER A 36 -15.97 -22.03 13.36
N ALA A 37 -15.08 -22.47 14.23
CA ALA A 37 -13.95 -21.68 14.67
C ALA A 37 -13.10 -21.43 13.43
N GLN A 38 -13.33 -20.30 12.75
CA GLN A 38 -12.46 -19.83 11.71
C GLN A 38 -11.11 -19.59 12.36
N THR A 39 -10.12 -20.36 11.97
CA THR A 39 -8.73 -20.13 12.37
C THR A 39 -8.28 -18.81 11.74
N LYS A 40 -8.61 -17.69 12.39
CA LYS A 40 -8.02 -16.39 12.08
C LYS A 40 -6.69 -16.34 12.83
N PHE A 41 -5.60 -16.33 12.09
CA PHE A 41 -4.33 -15.91 12.67
C PHE A 41 -4.41 -14.40 12.93
N THR A 42 -4.75 -14.02 14.14
CA THR A 42 -4.54 -12.63 14.57
C THR A 42 -3.03 -12.42 14.59
N VAL A 43 -2.51 -11.54 13.74
CA VAL A 43 -1.11 -11.12 13.76
C VAL A 43 -0.94 -10.21 14.99
N PRO A 44 -0.45 -10.72 16.14
CA PRO A 44 -0.17 -9.86 17.28
C PRO A 44 1.00 -8.95 16.93
N GLU A 45 1.15 -7.83 17.61
CA GLU A 45 2.36 -6.96 17.53
C GLU A 45 3.63 -7.65 18.08
N GLY A 46 3.60 -8.96 18.31
CA GLY A 46 4.68 -9.80 18.82
C GLY A 46 5.34 -10.70 17.76
N THR A 47 6.31 -11.51 18.19
CA THR A 47 7.01 -12.47 17.35
C THR A 47 6.09 -13.64 17.02
N VAL A 48 5.50 -13.66 15.84
CA VAL A 48 4.78 -14.82 15.31
C VAL A 48 5.73 -15.59 14.40
N ALA A 49 5.85 -16.90 14.61
CA ALA A 49 6.58 -17.74 13.68
C ALA A 49 5.85 -17.70 12.32
N PRO A 50 6.57 -17.47 11.20
CA PRO A 50 5.94 -17.44 9.88
C PRO A 50 5.18 -18.74 9.59
N LEU A 51 3.97 -18.62 9.01
CA LEU A 51 3.11 -19.75 8.72
C LEU A 51 3.68 -20.59 7.57
N PRO A 52 3.97 -21.92 7.79
CA PRO A 52 4.41 -22.78 6.71
C PRO A 52 3.33 -22.99 5.66
N ILE A 53 3.62 -22.64 4.40
CA ILE A 53 2.68 -22.71 3.29
C ILE A 53 3.30 -23.43 2.09
N ALA A 54 2.54 -24.33 1.47
CA ALA A 54 2.95 -25.01 0.25
C ALA A 54 2.25 -24.37 -0.95
N ILE A 55 3.00 -24.11 -2.01
CA ILE A 55 2.52 -23.48 -3.24
C ILE A 55 3.13 -24.22 -4.43
N PRO A 56 2.59 -25.40 -4.80
CA PRO A 56 3.03 -26.11 -5.98
C PRO A 56 2.71 -25.32 -7.26
N ASN A 57 3.45 -25.61 -8.33
CA ASN A 57 3.17 -25.02 -9.63
C ASN A 57 1.71 -25.22 -10.01
N PHE A 58 1.09 -24.23 -10.59
CA PHE A 58 -0.29 -24.31 -11.06
C PHE A 58 -0.37 -25.31 -12.22
N VAL A 59 -1.40 -26.12 -12.20
CA VAL A 59 -1.65 -27.14 -13.23
C VAL A 59 -1.91 -26.46 -14.56
N PRO A 60 -1.14 -26.75 -15.61
CA PRO A 60 -1.39 -26.17 -16.93
C PRO A 60 -2.65 -26.76 -17.57
N GLY A 61 -3.50 -25.93 -18.15
CA GLY A 61 -4.64 -26.37 -18.95
C GLY A 61 -4.21 -27.02 -20.27
N THR A 62 -3.11 -26.51 -20.83
CA THR A 62 -2.42 -27.07 -21.99
C THR A 62 -0.91 -27.07 -21.73
N PRO A 63 -0.11 -27.90 -22.47
CA PRO A 63 1.35 -27.85 -22.32
C PRO A 63 1.97 -26.46 -22.49
N GLY A 64 1.36 -25.60 -23.31
CA GLY A 64 1.81 -24.20 -23.50
C GLY A 64 1.61 -23.28 -22.30
N ASP A 65 0.82 -23.70 -21.30
CA ASP A 65 0.55 -22.91 -20.10
C ASP A 65 1.50 -23.24 -18.92
N THR A 66 2.43 -24.19 -19.10
CA THR A 66 3.32 -24.70 -18.05
C THR A 66 4.18 -23.60 -17.44
N GLU A 67 4.81 -22.75 -18.25
CA GLU A 67 5.66 -21.67 -17.79
C GLU A 67 4.86 -20.62 -17.00
N VAL A 68 3.67 -20.28 -17.50
CA VAL A 68 2.79 -19.31 -16.81
C VAL A 68 2.34 -19.86 -15.47
N GLY A 69 1.96 -21.15 -15.41
CA GLY A 69 1.55 -21.81 -14.16
C GLY A 69 2.67 -21.82 -13.11
N ALA A 70 3.90 -22.11 -13.52
CA ALA A 70 5.07 -22.04 -12.66
C ALA A 70 5.37 -20.58 -12.25
N GLY A 71 5.29 -19.62 -13.18
CA GLY A 71 5.48 -18.20 -12.91
C GLY A 71 4.50 -17.65 -11.89
N VAL A 72 3.20 -17.98 -12.00
CA VAL A 72 2.16 -17.58 -11.04
C VAL A 72 2.49 -18.10 -9.64
N ALA A 73 2.81 -19.41 -9.51
CA ALA A 73 3.19 -19.99 -8.21
C ALA A 73 4.44 -19.31 -7.62
N GLN A 74 5.43 -19.01 -8.45
CA GLN A 74 6.67 -18.34 -8.01
C GLN A 74 6.41 -16.92 -7.51
N VAL A 75 5.57 -16.13 -8.19
CA VAL A 75 5.21 -14.77 -7.75
C VAL A 75 4.45 -14.81 -6.43
N ILE A 76 3.47 -15.73 -6.28
CA ILE A 76 2.74 -15.91 -5.02
C ILE A 76 3.71 -16.28 -3.89
N THR A 77 4.62 -17.23 -4.13
CA THR A 77 5.66 -17.64 -3.18
C THR A 77 6.50 -16.46 -2.73
N ASN A 78 7.00 -15.66 -3.66
CA ASN A 78 7.85 -14.51 -3.37
C ASN A 78 7.10 -13.42 -2.59
N ASN A 79 5.86 -13.11 -2.97
CA ASN A 79 5.02 -12.14 -2.29
C ASN A 79 4.77 -12.53 -0.83
N LEU A 80 4.31 -13.75 -0.60
CA LEU A 80 4.01 -14.24 0.75
C LEU A 80 5.28 -14.31 1.60
N LYS A 81 6.39 -14.78 1.05
CA LYS A 81 7.69 -14.79 1.74
C LYS A 81 8.12 -13.37 2.13
N ARG A 82 8.02 -12.42 1.21
CA ARG A 82 8.42 -11.02 1.45
C ARG A 82 7.59 -10.33 2.53
N SER A 83 6.36 -10.76 2.76
CA SER A 83 5.55 -10.22 3.86
C SER A 83 6.12 -10.56 5.25
N GLY A 84 7.00 -11.56 5.37
CA GLY A 84 7.54 -12.03 6.64
C GLY A 84 6.56 -12.86 7.49
N LEU A 85 5.30 -13.00 7.05
CA LEU A 85 4.26 -13.72 7.78
C LEU A 85 4.12 -15.17 7.34
N PHE A 86 4.74 -15.55 6.24
CA PHE A 86 4.69 -16.88 5.66
C PHE A 86 6.08 -17.46 5.43
N ALA A 87 6.19 -18.77 5.62
CA ALA A 87 7.36 -19.58 5.30
C ALA A 87 7.00 -20.54 4.16
N PRO A 88 7.13 -20.15 2.88
CA PRO A 88 6.92 -21.07 1.78
C PRO A 88 7.86 -22.25 1.86
N ILE A 89 7.30 -23.47 1.74
CA ILE A 89 8.05 -24.71 1.79
C ILE A 89 8.73 -24.91 0.43
N ASP A 90 10.00 -25.34 0.47
CA ASP A 90 10.77 -25.63 -0.74
C ASP A 90 10.05 -26.68 -1.59
N PRO A 91 9.80 -26.42 -2.88
CA PRO A 91 9.19 -27.38 -3.78
C PRO A 91 9.91 -28.74 -3.86
N ALA A 92 11.22 -28.78 -3.59
CA ALA A 92 11.98 -30.02 -3.51
C ALA A 92 11.53 -30.95 -2.38
N ALA A 93 10.90 -30.41 -1.35
CA ALA A 93 10.34 -31.18 -0.24
C ALA A 93 8.94 -31.75 -0.51
N PHE A 94 8.29 -31.38 -1.62
CA PHE A 94 6.95 -31.86 -1.93
C PHE A 94 6.93 -33.34 -2.24
N ILE A 95 6.19 -34.09 -1.43
CA ILE A 95 6.00 -35.53 -1.58
C ILE A 95 4.95 -35.83 -2.67
N ASP A 96 3.95 -34.96 -2.78
CA ASP A 96 2.83 -35.08 -3.69
C ASP A 96 2.94 -34.08 -4.86
N ARG A 97 2.41 -34.49 -6.01
CA ARG A 97 2.28 -33.66 -7.22
C ARG A 97 0.82 -33.39 -7.51
N ILE A 98 0.45 -32.13 -7.51
CA ILE A 98 -0.90 -31.72 -7.91
C ILE A 98 -0.99 -31.76 -9.44
N THR A 99 -1.71 -32.73 -9.96
CA THR A 99 -1.97 -32.90 -11.40
C THR A 99 -3.38 -32.51 -11.80
N ASP A 100 -4.27 -32.33 -10.81
CA ASP A 100 -5.65 -31.90 -10.99
C ASP A 100 -6.06 -31.01 -9.83
N SER A 101 -6.26 -29.73 -10.12
CA SER A 101 -6.64 -28.73 -9.12
C SER A 101 -8.09 -28.86 -8.63
N ASP A 102 -8.93 -29.65 -9.33
CA ASP A 102 -10.33 -29.85 -8.96
C ASP A 102 -10.51 -30.98 -7.94
N LYS A 103 -9.51 -31.85 -7.83
CA LYS A 103 -9.49 -32.92 -6.82
C LYS A 103 -9.02 -32.38 -5.46
N GLN A 104 -9.61 -32.94 -4.41
CA GLN A 104 -9.16 -32.70 -3.05
C GLN A 104 -7.72 -33.24 -2.87
N PRO A 105 -6.78 -32.43 -2.35
CA PRO A 105 -5.40 -32.88 -2.12
C PRO A 105 -5.31 -33.99 -1.08
N GLN A 106 -4.27 -34.82 -1.16
CA GLN A 106 -3.96 -35.82 -0.13
C GLN A 106 -3.26 -35.14 1.06
N PHE A 107 -4.05 -34.55 1.97
CA PHE A 107 -3.53 -33.71 3.06
C PHE A 107 -2.49 -34.38 3.93
N GLN A 108 -2.50 -35.73 4.06
CA GLN A 108 -1.49 -36.44 4.84
C GLN A 108 -0.07 -36.19 4.33
N ASN A 109 0.12 -36.14 3.01
CA ASN A 109 1.43 -35.87 2.40
C ASN A 109 1.92 -34.45 2.74
N TRP A 110 1.01 -33.48 2.76
CA TRP A 110 1.31 -32.09 3.09
C TRP A 110 1.55 -31.87 4.61
N LYS A 111 0.86 -32.63 5.47
CA LYS A 111 1.12 -32.66 6.91
C LYS A 111 2.53 -33.19 7.22
N THR A 112 2.99 -34.20 6.50
CA THR A 112 4.33 -34.79 6.68
C THR A 112 5.46 -33.79 6.47
N ILE A 113 5.28 -32.81 5.59
CA ILE A 113 6.23 -31.73 5.34
C ILE A 113 5.92 -30.46 6.15
N ASN A 114 5.05 -30.56 7.17
CA ASN A 114 4.66 -29.49 8.06
C ASN A 114 3.95 -28.30 7.37
N ALA A 115 3.29 -28.51 6.24
CA ALA A 115 2.45 -27.47 5.65
C ALA A 115 1.20 -27.24 6.50
N GLN A 116 0.91 -25.98 6.81
CA GLN A 116 -0.33 -25.57 7.50
C GLN A 116 -1.38 -25.07 6.49
N ALA A 117 -0.93 -24.44 5.42
CA ALA A 117 -1.77 -24.02 4.31
C ALA A 117 -1.23 -24.54 2.98
N LEU A 118 -2.14 -24.78 2.03
CA LEU A 118 -1.80 -25.24 0.69
C LEU A 118 -2.58 -24.43 -0.35
N VAL A 119 -1.86 -23.81 -1.28
CA VAL A 119 -2.45 -23.13 -2.45
C VAL A 119 -2.29 -24.02 -3.66
N VAL A 120 -3.39 -24.44 -4.26
CA VAL A 120 -3.40 -25.19 -5.53
C VAL A 120 -4.11 -24.36 -6.58
N GLY A 121 -3.72 -24.46 -7.84
CA GLY A 121 -4.36 -23.72 -8.90
C GLY A 121 -4.16 -24.32 -10.28
N ARG A 122 -4.83 -23.71 -11.26
CA ARG A 122 -4.74 -24.04 -12.68
C ARG A 122 -4.63 -22.77 -13.49
N THR A 123 -3.81 -22.80 -14.53
CA THR A 123 -3.75 -21.77 -15.58
C THR A 123 -4.17 -22.37 -16.90
N THR A 124 -5.07 -21.69 -17.61
CA THR A 124 -5.60 -22.15 -18.89
C THR A 124 -5.73 -20.99 -19.86
N ARG A 125 -5.13 -21.12 -21.03
CA ARG A 125 -5.39 -20.21 -22.13
C ARG A 125 -6.74 -20.54 -22.76
N GLN A 126 -7.62 -19.55 -22.80
CA GLN A 126 -8.95 -19.69 -23.39
C GLN A 126 -8.90 -19.59 -24.93
N ASN A 127 -9.98 -20.00 -25.60
CA ASN A 127 -10.07 -19.97 -27.07
C ASN A 127 -9.99 -18.56 -27.66
N ASP A 128 -10.34 -17.52 -26.88
CA ASP A 128 -10.22 -16.11 -27.23
C ASP A 128 -8.82 -15.51 -26.94
N GLY A 129 -7.87 -16.35 -26.53
CA GLY A 129 -6.50 -15.98 -26.23
C GLY A 129 -6.28 -15.47 -24.81
N ARG A 130 -7.32 -15.18 -24.03
CA ARG A 130 -7.18 -14.73 -22.64
C ARG A 130 -6.66 -15.85 -21.74
N LEU A 131 -5.98 -15.43 -20.66
CA LEU A 131 -5.52 -16.34 -19.61
C LEU A 131 -6.55 -16.40 -18.49
N LYS A 132 -6.99 -17.60 -18.13
CA LYS A 132 -7.75 -17.90 -16.93
C LYS A 132 -6.84 -18.52 -15.90
N ALA A 133 -6.83 -18.00 -14.67
CA ALA A 133 -6.17 -18.61 -13.53
C ALA A 133 -7.20 -18.86 -12.42
N GLU A 134 -7.20 -20.06 -11.88
CA GLU A 134 -8.07 -20.51 -10.80
C GLU A 134 -7.19 -20.95 -9.64
N PHE A 135 -7.61 -20.65 -8.40
CA PHE A 135 -6.91 -21.15 -7.23
C PHE A 135 -7.87 -21.63 -6.15
N ARG A 136 -7.37 -22.51 -5.28
CA ARG A 136 -7.98 -22.92 -4.02
C ARG A 136 -6.95 -22.88 -2.92
N LEU A 137 -7.35 -22.30 -1.80
CA LEU A 137 -6.58 -22.28 -0.56
C LEU A 137 -7.19 -23.28 0.41
N TRP A 138 -6.36 -24.18 0.93
CA TRP A 138 -6.76 -25.21 1.87
C TRP A 138 -6.08 -25.06 3.22
N ASP A 139 -6.82 -25.30 4.28
CA ASP A 139 -6.27 -25.61 5.60
C ASP A 139 -5.86 -27.09 5.61
N VAL A 140 -4.58 -27.34 5.78
CA VAL A 140 -4.02 -28.70 5.69
C VAL A 140 -4.42 -29.55 6.91
N ALA A 141 -4.61 -28.92 8.09
CA ALA A 141 -4.98 -29.63 9.31
C ALA A 141 -6.40 -30.17 9.25
N SER A 142 -7.37 -29.33 8.86
CA SER A 142 -8.79 -29.69 8.79
C SER A 142 -9.21 -30.29 7.44
N GLY A 143 -8.44 -30.04 6.38
CA GLY A 143 -8.82 -30.40 5.01
C GLY A 143 -9.94 -29.53 4.44
N GLN A 144 -10.23 -28.38 5.05
CA GLN A 144 -11.26 -27.45 4.58
C GLN A 144 -10.70 -26.48 3.55
N GLN A 145 -11.50 -26.22 2.50
CA GLN A 145 -11.20 -25.15 1.57
C GLN A 145 -11.54 -23.80 2.20
N LEU A 146 -10.53 -22.93 2.34
CA LEU A 146 -10.65 -21.60 2.95
C LEU A 146 -11.07 -20.53 1.96
N ALA A 147 -10.60 -20.63 0.71
CA ALA A 147 -10.90 -19.71 -0.37
C ALA A 147 -10.78 -20.42 -1.73
N GLY A 148 -11.40 -19.83 -2.75
CA GLY A 148 -11.26 -20.25 -4.14
C GLY A 148 -11.91 -19.25 -5.06
N GLN A 149 -11.17 -18.84 -6.10
CA GLN A 149 -11.63 -17.89 -7.11
C GLN A 149 -10.99 -18.17 -8.45
N SER A 150 -11.56 -17.58 -9.50
CA SER A 150 -11.00 -17.59 -10.83
C SER A 150 -10.93 -16.17 -11.39
N PHE A 151 -9.87 -15.91 -12.16
CA PHE A 151 -9.60 -14.62 -12.80
C PHE A 151 -9.35 -14.85 -14.29
N VAL A 152 -9.78 -13.88 -15.11
CA VAL A 152 -9.54 -13.89 -16.55
C VAL A 152 -8.94 -12.55 -16.94
N THR A 153 -7.82 -12.59 -17.66
CA THR A 153 -7.12 -11.38 -18.13
C THR A 153 -6.44 -11.62 -19.48
N ALA A 154 -5.92 -10.55 -20.09
CA ALA A 154 -4.99 -10.69 -21.21
C ALA A 154 -3.68 -11.35 -20.72
N PRO A 155 -3.03 -12.19 -21.56
CA PRO A 155 -1.89 -12.99 -21.15
C PRO A 155 -0.72 -12.22 -20.54
N GLU A 156 -0.49 -10.99 -20.99
CA GLU A 156 0.58 -10.10 -20.51
C GLU A 156 0.40 -9.67 -19.05
N TYR A 157 -0.83 -9.73 -18.50
CA TYR A 157 -1.13 -9.36 -17.12
C TYR A 157 -1.13 -10.55 -16.14
N TRP A 158 -0.53 -11.67 -16.50
CA TRP A 158 -0.48 -12.87 -15.67
C TRP A 158 0.12 -12.63 -14.27
N ARG A 159 1.11 -11.73 -14.16
CA ARG A 159 1.71 -11.36 -12.87
C ARG A 159 0.71 -10.67 -11.96
N ARG A 160 -0.13 -9.77 -12.51
CA ARG A 160 -1.19 -9.12 -11.75
C ARG A 160 -2.13 -10.13 -11.11
N ILE A 161 -2.53 -11.19 -11.86
CA ILE A 161 -3.34 -12.27 -11.25
C ILE A 161 -2.61 -12.91 -10.07
N ALA A 162 -1.33 -13.17 -10.18
CA ALA A 162 -0.56 -13.73 -9.07
C ALA A 162 -0.52 -12.80 -7.85
N HIS A 163 -0.44 -11.48 -8.04
CA HIS A 163 -0.53 -10.49 -6.97
C HIS A 163 -1.93 -10.50 -6.32
N ILE A 164 -3.00 -10.53 -7.11
CA ILE A 164 -4.38 -10.61 -6.61
C ILE A 164 -4.59 -11.90 -5.79
N ILE A 165 -4.11 -13.04 -6.28
CA ILE A 165 -4.17 -14.31 -5.52
C ILE A 165 -3.39 -14.19 -4.21
N SER A 166 -2.21 -13.57 -4.24
CA SER A 166 -1.42 -13.32 -3.02
C SER A 166 -2.19 -12.49 -2.00
N ASP A 167 -2.89 -11.44 -2.45
CA ASP A 167 -3.73 -10.60 -1.60
C ASP A 167 -4.88 -11.40 -0.96
N GLN A 168 -5.56 -12.24 -1.75
CA GLN A 168 -6.64 -13.10 -1.26
C GLN A 168 -6.15 -14.12 -0.23
N VAL A 169 -5.01 -14.76 -0.49
CA VAL A 169 -4.38 -15.71 0.45
C VAL A 169 -3.96 -15.00 1.73
N TYR A 170 -3.30 -13.83 1.59
CA TYR A 170 -2.86 -13.02 2.71
C TYR A 170 -4.04 -12.60 3.59
N GLU A 171 -5.07 -12.00 2.99
CA GLU A 171 -6.26 -11.52 3.71
C GLU A 171 -6.99 -12.69 4.41
N ARG A 172 -7.15 -13.81 3.72
CA ARG A 172 -7.85 -14.98 4.28
C ARG A 172 -7.14 -15.56 5.49
N LEU A 173 -5.83 -15.58 5.50
CA LEU A 173 -5.02 -16.19 6.56
C LEU A 173 -4.68 -15.21 7.69
N THR A 174 -4.54 -13.91 7.41
CA THR A 174 -4.14 -12.91 8.41
C THR A 174 -5.30 -12.05 8.93
N GLY A 175 -6.37 -11.91 8.15
CA GLY A 175 -7.47 -10.99 8.42
C GLY A 175 -7.20 -9.54 8.02
N ASP A 176 -5.97 -9.20 7.62
CA ASP A 176 -5.61 -7.88 7.09
C ASP A 176 -5.65 -7.91 5.55
N LYS A 177 -6.00 -6.80 4.93
CA LYS A 177 -5.93 -6.68 3.46
C LYS A 177 -4.49 -6.92 2.97
N GLY A 178 -4.37 -7.51 1.80
CA GLY A 178 -3.09 -7.63 1.12
C GLY A 178 -2.58 -6.28 0.58
N TYR A 179 -1.43 -6.29 -0.07
CA TYR A 179 -0.81 -5.10 -0.65
C TYR A 179 -0.01 -5.40 -1.93
N PHE A 180 -0.17 -6.61 -2.47
CA PHE A 180 0.67 -7.09 -3.58
C PHE A 180 0.19 -6.60 -4.95
N ASP A 181 -1.14 -6.43 -5.15
CA ASP A 181 -1.67 -5.84 -6.40
C ASP A 181 -1.57 -4.30 -6.33
N SER A 182 -0.33 -3.82 -6.25
CA SER A 182 0.01 -2.40 -6.16
C SER A 182 1.30 -2.11 -6.91
N ARG A 183 1.56 -0.82 -7.14
CA ARG A 183 2.72 -0.32 -7.88
C ARG A 183 3.54 0.64 -7.03
N VAL A 184 4.77 0.86 -7.46
CA VAL A 184 5.66 1.86 -6.87
C VAL A 184 6.14 2.77 -7.98
N VAL A 185 5.94 4.08 -7.82
CA VAL A 185 6.65 5.09 -8.59
C VAL A 185 7.89 5.51 -7.81
N PHE A 186 9.00 5.70 -8.49
CA PHE A 186 10.26 6.09 -7.86
C PHE A 186 11.11 6.93 -8.82
N VAL A 187 12.14 7.55 -8.29
CA VAL A 187 13.14 8.24 -9.08
C VAL A 187 14.28 7.27 -9.38
N ASP A 188 14.39 6.85 -10.66
CA ASP A 188 15.51 6.08 -11.16
C ASP A 188 16.68 7.02 -11.41
N GLU A 189 17.86 6.67 -10.89
CA GLU A 189 19.06 7.49 -10.97
C GLU A 189 20.17 6.75 -11.70
N THR A 190 20.74 7.39 -12.70
CA THR A 190 21.84 6.85 -13.51
C THR A 190 22.97 7.86 -13.68
N GLY A 191 24.18 7.37 -13.95
CA GLY A 191 25.36 8.20 -14.13
C GLY A 191 26.15 8.46 -12.83
N PRO A 192 27.26 9.18 -12.91
CA PRO A 192 28.11 9.50 -11.76
C PRO A 192 27.41 10.48 -10.80
N SER A 193 27.80 10.46 -9.53
CA SER A 193 27.19 11.26 -8.45
C SER A 193 27.04 12.73 -8.79
N GLU A 194 28.01 13.31 -9.49
CA GLU A 194 28.07 14.74 -9.84
C GLU A 194 27.17 15.12 -11.02
N ARG A 195 26.70 14.15 -11.80
CA ARG A 195 25.86 14.37 -13.00
C ARG A 195 24.83 13.26 -13.14
N ARG A 196 24.08 12.98 -12.08
CA ARG A 196 23.02 11.98 -12.12
C ARG A 196 21.87 12.44 -13.00
N VAL A 197 21.46 11.57 -13.88
CA VAL A 197 20.20 11.70 -14.62
C VAL A 197 19.12 11.05 -13.79
N LYS A 198 18.06 11.79 -13.48
CA LYS A 198 16.93 11.34 -12.70
C LYS A 198 15.70 11.22 -13.59
N ARG A 199 15.01 10.09 -13.52
CA ARG A 199 13.82 9.79 -14.31
C ARG A 199 12.73 9.21 -13.40
N LEU A 200 11.49 9.55 -13.66
CA LEU A 200 10.39 8.83 -13.04
C LEU A 200 10.27 7.45 -13.67
N ALA A 201 10.22 6.45 -12.84
CA ALA A 201 9.97 5.06 -13.22
C ALA A 201 8.84 4.47 -12.38
N LEU A 202 8.12 3.53 -12.96
CA LEU A 202 7.03 2.78 -12.34
C LEU A 202 7.37 1.30 -12.39
N MET A 203 7.04 0.56 -11.34
CA MET A 203 7.24 -0.90 -11.26
C MET A 203 6.12 -1.54 -10.43
N ASP A 204 5.98 -2.86 -10.54
CA ASP A 204 5.23 -3.64 -9.55
C ASP A 204 5.93 -3.53 -8.18
N GLN A 205 5.19 -3.72 -7.10
CA GLN A 205 5.73 -3.56 -5.74
C GLN A 205 6.92 -4.49 -5.42
N ASP A 206 7.14 -5.53 -6.22
CA ASP A 206 8.25 -6.49 -6.09
C ASP A 206 9.45 -6.19 -6.98
N GLY A 207 9.45 -5.05 -7.69
CA GLY A 207 10.53 -4.60 -8.56
C GLY A 207 10.43 -5.07 -10.02
N ALA A 208 9.38 -5.80 -10.37
CA ALA A 208 9.16 -6.24 -11.75
C ALA A 208 8.47 -5.18 -12.61
N ASN A 209 8.43 -5.42 -13.92
CA ASN A 209 7.70 -4.61 -14.91
C ASN A 209 8.08 -3.11 -14.89
N VAL A 210 9.36 -2.81 -14.72
CA VAL A 210 9.85 -1.42 -14.69
C VAL A 210 9.59 -0.74 -16.03
N ARG A 211 8.94 0.42 -16.00
CA ARG A 211 8.79 1.31 -17.15
C ARG A 211 9.11 2.75 -16.79
N TYR A 212 9.73 3.48 -17.70
CA TYR A 212 10.07 4.88 -17.49
C TYR A 212 8.93 5.80 -17.90
N LEU A 213 8.60 6.76 -17.04
CA LEU A 213 7.54 7.74 -17.26
C LEU A 213 8.09 9.05 -17.84
N THR A 214 9.36 9.38 -17.55
CA THR A 214 10.06 10.57 -18.08
C THR A 214 11.37 10.19 -18.74
N ARG A 215 11.93 11.12 -19.53
CA ARG A 215 13.15 10.87 -20.33
C ARG A 215 14.45 11.28 -19.62
N GLY A 216 14.37 12.02 -18.50
CA GLY A 216 15.54 12.50 -17.75
C GLY A 216 16.20 13.75 -18.35
N ALA A 217 15.46 14.54 -19.11
CA ALA A 217 15.91 15.85 -19.59
C ALA A 217 15.98 16.87 -18.43
N ASP A 218 15.05 16.77 -17.52
CA ASP A 218 14.88 17.65 -16.36
C ASP A 218 15.00 16.86 -15.06
N LEU A 219 15.39 17.51 -13.98
CA LEU A 219 15.43 16.93 -12.64
C LEU A 219 14.01 16.70 -12.14
N VAL A 220 13.67 15.46 -11.81
CA VAL A 220 12.36 15.09 -11.24
C VAL A 220 12.51 14.60 -9.81
N LEU A 221 11.58 14.97 -8.94
CA LEU A 221 11.61 14.67 -7.50
C LEU A 221 10.21 14.43 -6.94
N THR A 222 10.15 13.77 -5.80
CA THR A 222 8.99 13.61 -4.91
C THR A 222 7.70 13.19 -5.61
N PRO A 223 7.73 12.09 -6.41
CA PRO A 223 6.48 11.57 -6.97
C PRO A 223 5.54 11.08 -5.87
N ARG A 224 4.22 11.27 -6.06
CA ARG A 224 3.19 10.78 -5.12
C ARG A 224 1.97 10.32 -5.89
N PHE A 225 1.40 9.18 -5.48
CA PHE A 225 0.17 8.65 -6.06
C PHE A 225 -1.07 9.42 -5.59
N SER A 226 -2.04 9.52 -6.49
CA SER A 226 -3.42 9.77 -6.14
C SER A 226 -3.98 8.57 -5.34
N PRO A 227 -4.78 8.80 -4.30
CA PRO A 227 -5.39 7.71 -3.54
C PRO A 227 -6.54 7.00 -4.27
N SER A 228 -7.06 7.59 -5.35
CA SER A 228 -8.28 7.11 -6.02
C SER A 228 -8.14 6.90 -7.53
N THR A 229 -7.10 7.44 -8.15
CA THR A 229 -6.88 7.36 -9.61
C THR A 229 -5.47 6.86 -9.95
N GLN A 230 -5.26 6.46 -11.21
CA GLN A 230 -3.94 6.10 -11.72
C GLN A 230 -3.15 7.36 -12.13
N GLU A 231 -3.09 8.32 -11.23
CA GLU A 231 -2.38 9.59 -11.40
C GLU A 231 -1.31 9.74 -10.34
N ILE A 232 -0.26 10.44 -10.72
CA ILE A 232 0.79 10.87 -9.81
C ILE A 232 0.97 12.37 -9.90
N THR A 233 1.35 12.99 -8.79
CA THR A 233 1.94 14.32 -8.78
C THR A 233 3.43 14.20 -8.57
N TYR A 234 4.20 15.11 -9.18
CA TYR A 234 5.65 15.19 -9.02
C TYR A 234 6.16 16.59 -9.30
N MET A 235 7.39 16.84 -8.90
CA MET A 235 8.10 18.10 -9.20
C MET A 235 9.09 17.90 -10.33
N GLU A 236 9.19 18.90 -11.20
CA GLU A 236 10.17 18.94 -12.28
C GLU A 236 10.91 20.30 -12.26
N PHE A 237 12.23 20.21 -12.28
CA PHE A 237 13.15 21.35 -12.34
C PHE A 237 13.72 21.42 -13.74
N GLY A 238 13.08 22.20 -14.60
CA GLY A 238 13.55 22.47 -15.97
C GLY A 238 14.17 23.85 -16.07
N GLN A 239 13.93 24.51 -17.21
CA GLN A 239 14.32 25.92 -17.37
C GLN A 239 13.32 26.82 -16.60
N GLY A 240 13.81 27.53 -15.57
CA GLY A 240 13.00 28.41 -14.71
C GLY A 240 12.63 27.79 -13.36
N ASP A 241 11.54 28.29 -12.76
CA ASP A 241 11.08 27.83 -11.46
C ASP A 241 10.58 26.39 -11.51
N PRO A 242 10.76 25.63 -10.41
CA PRO A 242 10.22 24.28 -10.28
C PRO A 242 8.70 24.26 -10.46
N LYS A 243 8.20 23.25 -11.17
CA LYS A 243 6.79 23.09 -11.45
C LYS A 243 6.26 21.78 -10.88
N VAL A 244 5.01 21.83 -10.41
CA VAL A 244 4.24 20.65 -10.02
C VAL A 244 3.44 20.15 -11.21
N TYR A 245 3.58 18.87 -11.50
CA TYR A 245 2.86 18.20 -12.57
C TYR A 245 1.88 17.16 -12.01
N LEU A 246 0.77 17.00 -12.72
CA LEU A 246 -0.05 15.79 -12.70
C LEU A 246 0.33 14.95 -13.92
N PHE A 247 0.43 13.64 -13.71
CA PHE A 247 0.73 12.68 -14.76
C PHE A 247 -0.22 11.50 -14.64
N ASN A 248 -1.01 11.26 -15.68
CA ASN A 248 -1.84 10.08 -15.77
C ASN A 248 -1.00 8.91 -16.30
N ILE A 249 -0.89 7.86 -15.49
CA ILE A 249 -0.01 6.70 -15.74
C ILE A 249 -0.49 5.86 -16.93
N GLU A 250 -1.80 5.82 -17.17
CA GLU A 250 -2.39 4.99 -18.22
C GLU A 250 -2.33 5.67 -19.57
N THR A 251 -2.69 6.95 -19.63
CA THR A 251 -2.73 7.72 -20.88
C THR A 251 -1.39 8.36 -21.26
N GLY A 252 -0.48 8.52 -20.29
CA GLY A 252 0.77 9.25 -20.44
C GLY A 252 0.59 10.78 -20.53
N GLN A 253 -0.64 11.28 -20.33
CA GLN A 253 -0.90 12.72 -20.32
C GLN A 253 -0.33 13.36 -19.09
N ARG A 254 0.28 14.55 -19.25
CA ARG A 254 0.75 15.36 -18.13
C ARG A 254 0.24 16.80 -18.27
N GLU A 255 -0.07 17.40 -17.13
CA GLU A 255 -0.44 18.80 -17.05
C GLU A 255 0.27 19.50 -15.90
N ILE A 256 0.52 20.79 -16.03
CA ILE A 256 1.03 21.62 -14.94
C ILE A 256 -0.14 21.92 -14.00
N VAL A 257 0.03 21.61 -12.71
CA VAL A 257 -1.00 21.87 -11.68
C VAL A 257 -1.25 23.36 -11.54
N GLY A 258 -0.16 24.17 -11.55
CA GLY A 258 -0.22 25.62 -11.48
C GLY A 258 1.16 26.23 -11.63
N ASN A 259 1.19 27.53 -11.90
CA ASN A 259 2.40 28.33 -11.89
C ASN A 259 2.44 29.10 -10.56
N PHE A 260 3.28 28.64 -9.64
CA PHE A 260 3.39 29.23 -8.30
C PHE A 260 4.58 30.15 -8.24
N PRO A 261 4.44 31.36 -7.71
CA PRO A 261 5.57 32.24 -7.44
C PRO A 261 6.41 31.64 -6.32
N GLY A 262 7.66 31.33 -6.59
CA GLY A 262 8.59 30.72 -5.65
C GLY A 262 8.69 29.19 -5.82
N MET A 263 9.45 28.56 -4.90
CA MET A 263 9.68 27.11 -4.96
C MET A 263 8.52 26.35 -4.30
N SER A 264 7.98 25.36 -5.02
CA SER A 264 7.00 24.42 -4.49
C SER A 264 7.72 23.14 -4.03
N PHE A 265 7.24 22.50 -2.95
CA PHE A 265 7.81 21.27 -2.43
C PHE A 265 6.75 20.25 -2.03
N SER A 266 7.07 18.98 -2.19
CA SER A 266 6.35 17.81 -1.64
C SER A 266 4.83 17.85 -1.87
N PRO A 267 4.36 17.97 -3.12
CA PRO A 267 2.93 17.95 -3.41
C PRO A 267 2.34 16.59 -3.06
N ARG A 268 1.14 16.57 -2.42
CA ARG A 268 0.38 15.36 -2.11
C ARG A 268 -1.11 15.56 -2.33
N PHE A 269 -1.78 14.52 -2.80
CA PHE A 269 -3.23 14.51 -2.91
C PHE A 269 -3.91 14.46 -1.54
N SER A 270 -5.10 15.08 -1.45
CA SER A 270 -6.06 14.78 -0.40
C SER A 270 -6.65 13.37 -0.58
N PRO A 271 -7.22 12.76 0.49
CA PRO A 271 -7.79 11.40 0.40
C PRO A 271 -8.93 11.25 -0.60
N ASP A 272 -9.67 12.32 -0.90
CA ASP A 272 -10.72 12.35 -1.92
C ASP A 272 -10.18 12.57 -3.35
N GLY A 273 -8.87 12.86 -3.49
CA GLY A 273 -8.23 13.13 -4.78
C GLY A 273 -8.61 14.46 -5.42
N GLN A 274 -9.37 15.33 -4.73
CA GLN A 274 -9.85 16.59 -5.30
C GLN A 274 -8.90 17.77 -5.07
N HIS A 275 -7.97 17.63 -4.12
CA HIS A 275 -7.06 18.69 -3.73
C HIS A 275 -5.61 18.21 -3.75
N ILE A 276 -4.69 19.15 -3.90
CA ILE A 276 -3.26 18.95 -3.65
C ILE A 276 -2.82 19.88 -2.53
N ILE A 277 -2.18 19.32 -1.51
CA ILE A 277 -1.47 20.07 -0.49
C ILE A 277 0.00 20.14 -0.85
N MET A 278 0.62 21.30 -0.68
CA MET A 278 2.04 21.52 -0.99
C MET A 278 2.63 22.61 -0.10
N SER A 279 3.95 22.68 -0.09
CA SER A 279 4.69 23.76 0.55
C SER A 279 5.11 24.77 -0.50
N LEU A 280 4.91 26.05 -0.26
CA LEU A 280 5.39 27.14 -1.10
C LEU A 280 6.36 28.02 -0.34
N GLN A 281 7.56 28.21 -0.90
CA GLN A 281 8.58 29.10 -0.36
C GLN A 281 8.38 30.52 -0.93
N GLN A 282 8.17 31.48 -0.05
CA GLN A 282 8.03 32.88 -0.39
C GLN A 282 8.78 33.72 0.63
N GLY A 283 9.67 34.62 0.17
CA GLY A 283 10.36 35.58 1.05
C GLY A 283 11.24 34.93 2.14
N GLY A 284 11.77 33.74 1.91
CA GLY A 284 12.63 33.04 2.88
C GLY A 284 11.87 32.07 3.80
N ASN A 285 10.55 32.15 3.85
CA ASN A 285 9.69 31.26 4.64
C ASN A 285 9.03 30.21 3.72
N SER A 286 8.63 29.07 4.29
CA SER A 286 7.84 28.07 3.59
C SER A 286 6.54 27.81 4.35
N ASN A 287 5.41 27.90 3.66
CA ASN A 287 4.10 27.69 4.25
C ASN A 287 3.30 26.67 3.46
N LEU A 288 2.31 26.05 4.12
CA LEU A 288 1.44 25.06 3.53
C LEU A 288 0.26 25.71 2.81
N PHE A 289 -0.02 25.20 1.62
CA PHE A 289 -1.13 25.61 0.79
C PHE A 289 -1.89 24.38 0.27
N VAL A 290 -3.20 24.56 0.11
CA VAL A 290 -4.07 23.58 -0.56
C VAL A 290 -4.59 24.20 -1.85
N MET A 291 -4.54 23.43 -2.93
CA MET A 291 -5.14 23.78 -4.20
C MET A 291 -6.30 22.84 -4.50
N ASP A 292 -7.45 23.40 -4.83
CA ASP A 292 -8.55 22.66 -5.44
C ASP A 292 -8.21 22.40 -6.92
N LEU A 293 -8.21 21.13 -7.33
CA LEU A 293 -7.79 20.71 -8.68
C LEU A 293 -8.77 21.14 -9.76
N ARG A 294 -10.04 21.33 -9.44
CA ARG A 294 -11.06 21.73 -10.38
C ARG A 294 -11.09 23.21 -10.61
N SER A 295 -11.16 24.01 -9.53
CA SER A 295 -11.25 25.47 -9.61
C SER A 295 -9.88 26.13 -9.75
N LYS A 296 -8.79 25.39 -9.46
CA LYS A 296 -7.41 25.89 -9.35
C LYS A 296 -7.26 26.99 -8.30
N SER A 297 -8.22 27.14 -7.39
CA SER A 297 -8.13 28.06 -6.26
C SER A 297 -7.17 27.56 -5.20
N MET A 298 -6.45 28.49 -4.57
CA MET A 298 -5.48 28.20 -3.53
C MET A 298 -5.90 28.76 -2.19
N THR A 299 -5.72 27.97 -1.14
CA THR A 299 -5.93 28.37 0.25
C THR A 299 -4.64 28.17 1.03
N ARG A 300 -4.17 29.23 1.71
CA ARG A 300 -3.03 29.15 2.63
C ARG A 300 -3.48 28.56 3.95
N LEU A 301 -2.79 27.52 4.42
CA LEU A 301 -3.10 26.85 5.70
C LEU A 301 -2.24 27.32 6.86
N THR A 302 -0.96 27.68 6.61
CA THR A 302 -0.06 28.20 7.64
C THR A 302 0.46 29.58 7.24
N ASP A 303 0.62 30.45 8.24
CA ASP A 303 1.15 31.83 8.09
C ASP A 303 2.11 32.08 9.22
N THR A 304 3.32 31.54 9.12
CA THR A 304 4.36 31.63 10.14
C THR A 304 5.70 31.98 9.50
N PRO A 305 6.65 32.55 10.26
CA PRO A 305 8.01 32.75 9.77
C PRO A 305 8.83 31.49 9.72
N ALA A 306 8.25 30.35 10.06
CA ALA A 306 8.88 29.01 10.03
C ALA A 306 8.95 28.41 8.63
N ILE A 307 9.69 27.33 8.53
CA ILE A 307 9.74 26.45 7.35
C ILE A 307 8.79 25.30 7.59
N ASP A 308 7.57 25.39 7.03
CA ASP A 308 6.57 24.33 7.07
C ASP A 308 6.62 23.55 5.76
N THR A 309 6.93 22.22 5.83
CA THR A 309 7.13 21.38 4.64
C THR A 309 6.57 19.98 4.81
N SER A 310 6.62 19.20 3.72
CA SER A 310 6.30 17.77 3.69
C SER A 310 4.94 17.40 4.28
N PRO A 311 3.85 18.08 3.89
CA PRO A 311 2.53 17.78 4.45
C PRO A 311 2.02 16.41 4.01
N SER A 312 1.25 15.74 4.88
CA SER A 312 0.57 14.48 4.59
C SER A 312 -0.80 14.43 5.27
N TYR A 313 -1.85 14.11 4.52
CA TYR A 313 -3.20 13.97 5.05
C TYR A 313 -3.35 12.69 5.88
N ALA A 314 -4.18 12.77 6.93
CA ALA A 314 -4.81 11.61 7.53
C ALA A 314 -5.77 10.96 6.50
N PRO A 315 -5.96 9.61 6.53
CA PRO A 315 -6.80 8.94 5.53
C PRO A 315 -8.27 9.34 5.56
N ASP A 316 -8.75 9.88 6.69
CA ASP A 316 -10.10 10.41 6.83
C ASP A 316 -10.24 11.88 6.35
N GLY A 317 -9.14 12.51 5.93
CA GLY A 317 -9.11 13.90 5.47
C GLY A 317 -9.28 14.96 6.56
N SER A 318 -9.43 14.58 7.84
CA SER A 318 -9.72 15.51 8.92
C SER A 318 -8.50 16.32 9.39
N ARG A 319 -7.30 15.77 9.26
CA ARG A 319 -6.06 16.34 9.77
C ARG A 319 -4.92 16.19 8.76
N ILE A 320 -3.87 16.97 8.97
CA ILE A 320 -2.59 16.84 8.28
C ILE A 320 -1.46 16.76 9.30
N CYS A 321 -0.42 15.98 8.98
CA CYS A 321 0.88 16.09 9.63
C CYS A 321 1.86 16.79 8.69
N PHE A 322 2.85 17.47 9.24
CA PHE A 322 3.86 18.19 8.48
C PHE A 322 5.10 18.41 9.32
N GLU A 323 6.19 18.74 8.65
CA GLU A 323 7.45 19.15 9.25
C GLU A 323 7.46 20.66 9.46
N SER A 324 7.97 21.13 10.62
CA SER A 324 8.15 22.54 10.89
C SER A 324 9.32 22.78 11.84
N ASP A 325 10.09 23.85 11.59
CA ASP A 325 11.18 24.30 12.45
C ASP A 325 10.76 25.39 13.45
N ARG A 326 9.44 25.68 13.58
CA ARG A 326 8.89 26.72 14.50
C ARG A 326 9.32 26.58 15.96
N GLY A 327 9.77 25.38 16.36
CA GLY A 327 10.32 25.07 17.68
C GLY A 327 11.85 25.15 17.75
N GLY A 328 12.52 25.72 16.75
CA GLY A 328 13.98 25.88 16.67
C GLY A 328 14.71 24.85 15.83
N LYS A 329 14.14 23.65 15.62
CA LYS A 329 14.62 22.61 14.69
C LYS A 329 13.45 21.82 14.13
N PRO A 330 13.64 21.16 12.97
CA PRO A 330 12.58 20.40 12.31
C PRO A 330 11.96 19.34 13.23
N GLN A 331 10.64 19.40 13.38
CA GLN A 331 9.82 18.49 14.18
C GLN A 331 8.51 18.22 13.46
N ILE A 332 7.79 17.16 13.85
CA ILE A 332 6.50 16.83 13.29
C ILE A 332 5.39 17.49 14.09
N TYR A 333 4.50 18.14 13.34
CA TYR A 333 3.29 18.79 13.84
C TYR A 333 2.05 18.17 13.19
N VAL A 334 0.93 18.24 13.89
CA VAL A 334 -0.40 17.86 13.41
C VAL A 334 -1.34 19.04 13.58
N MET A 335 -2.21 19.28 12.60
CA MET A 335 -3.26 20.30 12.67
C MET A 335 -4.51 19.84 11.90
N PRO A 336 -5.68 20.51 12.08
CA PRO A 336 -6.85 20.29 11.22
C PRO A 336 -6.51 20.54 9.75
N ALA A 337 -7.12 19.78 8.84
CA ALA A 337 -6.86 19.89 7.40
C ALA A 337 -7.26 21.23 6.79
N GLN A 338 -8.18 21.95 7.46
CA GLN A 338 -8.64 23.29 7.06
C GLN A 338 -7.78 24.43 7.62
N GLY A 339 -6.65 24.09 8.28
CA GLY A 339 -5.81 25.05 8.98
C GLY A 339 -6.20 25.21 10.46
N GLY A 340 -5.46 26.04 11.19
CA GLY A 340 -5.68 26.27 12.60
C GLY A 340 -4.45 26.00 13.46
N GLN A 341 -4.65 25.70 14.75
CA GLN A 341 -3.55 25.50 15.67
C GLN A 341 -2.81 24.18 15.39
N ALA A 342 -1.50 24.29 15.15
CA ALA A 342 -0.62 23.15 14.99
C ALA A 342 -0.07 22.67 16.34
N GLN A 343 -0.14 21.38 16.59
CA GLN A 343 0.39 20.73 17.77
C GLN A 343 1.62 19.89 17.41
N ARG A 344 2.73 20.12 18.11
CA ARG A 344 3.94 19.29 18.00
C ARG A 344 3.66 17.90 18.59
N ILE A 345 4.10 16.85 17.87
CA ILE A 345 3.93 15.45 18.29
C ILE A 345 5.26 14.69 18.39
N SER A 346 6.38 15.23 17.92
CA SER A 346 7.72 14.63 18.06
C SER A 346 8.54 15.36 19.15
N PHE A 347 9.08 14.63 20.11
CA PHE A 347 9.78 15.20 21.27
C PHE A 347 11.15 14.57 21.53
N GLY A 348 11.56 13.57 20.77
CA GLY A 348 12.86 12.92 20.90
C GLY A 348 14.03 13.82 20.48
N GLU A 349 15.23 13.35 20.72
CA GLU A 349 16.44 14.02 20.27
C GLU A 349 16.56 14.02 18.74
N GLY A 350 17.24 15.03 18.18
CA GLY A 350 17.47 15.18 16.75
C GLY A 350 16.37 15.94 16.03
N SER A 351 16.36 15.84 14.70
CA SER A 351 15.38 16.44 13.81
C SER A 351 14.48 15.36 13.21
N TYR A 352 13.25 15.74 12.91
CA TYR A 352 12.25 14.86 12.31
C TYR A 352 11.76 15.49 11.01
N SER A 353 11.73 14.71 9.94
CA SER A 353 11.36 15.16 8.60
C SER A 353 10.50 14.15 7.82
N THR A 354 9.97 14.58 6.69
CA THR A 354 9.21 13.77 5.74
C THR A 354 8.11 12.90 6.36
N PRO A 355 7.22 13.44 7.22
CA PRO A 355 6.16 12.65 7.83
C PRO A 355 5.17 12.14 6.79
N VAL A 356 4.73 10.88 6.97
CA VAL A 356 3.73 10.24 6.13
C VAL A 356 2.69 9.55 7.00
N TRP A 357 1.42 9.90 6.83
CA TRP A 357 0.34 9.25 7.55
C TRP A 357 0.07 7.86 7.00
N SER A 358 -0.07 6.87 7.88
CA SER A 358 -0.45 5.51 7.53
C SER A 358 -1.86 5.47 6.90
N PRO A 359 -2.11 4.67 5.85
CA PRO A 359 -3.44 4.50 5.28
C PRO A 359 -4.46 3.89 6.26
N ARG A 360 -3.99 3.33 7.38
CA ARG A 360 -4.85 2.83 8.48
C ARG A 360 -5.24 3.93 9.47
N GLY A 361 -4.59 5.09 9.43
CA GLY A 361 -4.82 6.19 10.35
C GLY A 361 -4.19 6.02 11.74
N ASP A 362 -3.44 4.95 11.98
CA ASP A 362 -2.90 4.55 13.28
C ASP A 362 -1.50 5.09 13.57
N TYR A 363 -0.67 5.25 12.52
CA TYR A 363 0.72 5.69 12.65
C TYR A 363 1.08 6.83 11.70
N ILE A 364 2.17 7.53 12.05
CA ILE A 364 2.91 8.44 11.17
C ILE A 364 4.32 7.88 11.05
N ALA A 365 4.76 7.58 9.81
CA ALA A 365 6.16 7.27 9.51
C ALA A 365 6.94 8.56 9.31
N PHE A 366 8.23 8.55 9.62
CA PHE A 366 9.08 9.73 9.53
C PHE A 366 10.54 9.36 9.29
N THR A 367 11.31 10.32 8.82
CA THR A 367 12.77 10.30 8.84
C THR A 367 13.25 11.03 10.11
N LYS A 368 14.15 10.42 10.86
CA LYS A 368 14.79 11.03 12.04
C LYS A 368 16.28 11.18 11.80
N GLN A 369 16.80 12.38 11.98
CA GLN A 369 18.23 12.67 11.89
C GLN A 369 18.79 12.95 13.29
N GLY A 370 19.81 12.21 13.67
CA GLY A 370 20.52 12.41 14.95
C GLY A 370 21.76 11.52 15.03
N GLY A 371 22.78 11.98 15.77
CA GLY A 371 24.01 11.22 15.94
C GLY A 371 24.77 10.86 14.64
N GLY A 372 24.62 11.66 13.59
CA GLY A 372 25.26 11.42 12.28
C GLY A 372 24.57 10.33 11.44
N GLN A 373 23.40 9.88 11.84
CA GLN A 373 22.62 8.85 11.14
C GLN A 373 21.23 9.37 10.77
N PHE A 374 20.65 8.77 9.75
CA PHE A 374 19.25 8.93 9.38
C PHE A 374 18.53 7.60 9.63
N ALA A 375 17.39 7.69 10.25
CA ALA A 375 16.59 6.52 10.61
C ALA A 375 15.16 6.68 10.09
N ILE A 376 14.54 5.58 9.72
CA ILE A 376 13.10 5.51 9.48
C ILE A 376 12.45 5.05 10.78
N GLY A 377 11.48 5.82 11.25
CA GLY A 377 10.70 5.51 12.43
C GLY A 377 9.21 5.64 12.19
N ILE A 378 8.43 5.16 13.17
CA ILE A 378 6.99 5.39 13.26
C ILE A 378 6.62 5.84 14.66
N MET A 379 5.54 6.59 14.77
CA MET A 379 4.89 6.95 16.03
C MET A 379 3.36 6.91 15.85
N LYS A 380 2.61 6.81 16.95
CA LYS A 380 1.17 7.00 16.90
C LYS A 380 0.84 8.44 16.54
N THR A 381 -0.39 8.69 16.12
CA THR A 381 -0.83 10.01 15.63
C THR A 381 -0.89 11.09 16.71
N ASP A 382 -0.76 10.71 17.98
CA ASP A 382 -0.59 11.60 19.14
C ASP A 382 0.89 11.79 19.55
N GLY A 383 1.84 11.17 18.83
CA GLY A 383 3.26 11.19 19.11
C GLY A 383 3.76 10.12 20.08
N SER A 384 2.87 9.37 20.70
CA SER A 384 3.27 8.28 21.62
C SER A 384 3.81 7.05 20.86
N GLY A 385 4.51 6.18 21.55
CA GLY A 385 4.95 4.90 21.00
C GLY A 385 5.95 5.05 19.84
N GLU A 386 6.77 6.11 19.87
CA GLU A 386 7.86 6.26 18.90
C GLU A 386 8.77 5.04 18.93
N ARG A 387 9.07 4.53 17.73
CA ARG A 387 10.08 3.47 17.56
C ARG A 387 10.80 3.64 16.23
N ILE A 388 12.08 3.35 16.26
CA ILE A 388 12.92 3.30 15.07
C ILE A 388 12.77 1.91 14.44
N LEU A 389 12.47 1.88 13.16
CA LEU A 389 12.35 0.66 12.36
C LEU A 389 13.71 0.21 11.83
N THR A 390 14.49 1.17 11.33
CA THR A 390 15.82 0.94 10.79
C THR A 390 16.63 2.23 10.79
N SER A 391 17.95 2.11 10.84
CA SER A 391 18.89 3.23 10.79
C SER A 391 20.04 2.95 9.84
N GLY A 392 20.68 4.01 9.33
CA GLY A 392 21.81 3.92 8.42
C GLY A 392 22.45 5.28 8.19
N PHE A 393 23.42 5.35 7.27
CA PHE A 393 24.07 6.60 6.92
C PHE A 393 23.05 7.63 6.39
N HIS A 394 22.19 7.21 5.46
CA HIS A 394 21.14 8.08 4.89
C HIS A 394 19.93 7.23 4.50
N ASN A 395 18.97 7.10 5.39
CA ASN A 395 17.66 6.49 5.13
C ASN A 395 16.61 7.61 5.10
N GLU A 396 15.80 7.69 4.04
CA GLU A 396 14.86 8.79 3.88
C GLU A 396 13.62 8.40 3.04
N GLY A 397 12.62 9.28 3.03
CA GLY A 397 11.47 9.23 2.14
C GLY A 397 10.56 8.03 2.39
N PRO A 398 10.05 7.83 3.63
CA PRO A 398 9.17 6.71 3.90
C PRO A 398 7.84 6.82 3.13
N THR A 399 7.32 5.68 2.68
CA THR A 399 5.98 5.51 2.12
C THR A 399 5.39 4.20 2.61
N PHE A 400 4.09 4.20 2.94
CA PHE A 400 3.41 2.98 3.37
C PHE A 400 2.91 2.15 2.21
N ALA A 401 2.95 0.83 2.34
CA ALA A 401 2.12 -0.08 1.56
C ALA A 401 0.63 0.21 1.82
N PRO A 402 -0.28 -0.09 0.86
CA PRO A 402 -1.69 0.26 0.99
C PRO A 402 -2.40 -0.35 2.22
N ASN A 403 -1.88 -1.43 2.77
CA ASN A 403 -2.41 -2.02 4.01
C ASN A 403 -1.79 -1.45 5.31
N GLY A 404 -0.85 -0.51 5.21
CA GLY A 404 -0.19 0.13 6.36
C GLY A 404 0.72 -0.78 7.19
N ARG A 405 1.08 -1.98 6.71
CA ARG A 405 1.93 -2.94 7.44
C ARG A 405 3.40 -2.90 7.07
N VAL A 406 3.72 -2.31 5.92
CA VAL A 406 5.09 -2.23 5.40
C VAL A 406 5.40 -0.79 5.05
N VAL A 407 6.61 -0.35 5.36
CA VAL A 407 7.16 0.95 4.97
C VAL A 407 8.26 0.70 3.95
N MET A 408 8.19 1.39 2.81
CA MET A 408 9.27 1.47 1.84
C MET A 408 10.00 2.80 2.01
N PHE A 409 11.30 2.79 1.80
CA PHE A 409 12.16 3.97 1.91
C PHE A 409 13.38 3.79 1.00
N PHE A 410 14.17 4.83 0.79
CA PHE A 410 15.46 4.66 0.16
C PHE A 410 16.60 4.77 1.17
N ARG A 411 17.68 4.07 0.87
CA ARG A 411 18.95 4.12 1.59
C ARG A 411 20.06 4.48 0.64
N ASP A 412 20.78 5.55 0.95
CA ASP A 412 22.04 5.91 0.27
C ASP A 412 23.21 5.54 1.21
N PRO A 413 24.11 4.64 0.82
CA PRO A 413 25.27 4.29 1.62
C PRO A 413 26.37 5.35 1.57
N GLY A 414 26.22 6.37 0.72
CA GLY A 414 27.22 7.41 0.50
C GLY A 414 28.37 6.99 -0.43
N GLY A 415 29.33 7.90 -0.58
CA GLY A 415 30.48 7.70 -1.46
C GLY A 415 30.08 7.66 -2.95
N ASN A 416 30.71 6.75 -3.71
CA ASN A 416 30.44 6.58 -5.15
C ASN A 416 29.22 5.66 -5.41
N SER A 417 28.64 5.09 -4.37
CA SER A 417 27.39 4.32 -4.44
C SER A 417 26.21 5.26 -4.60
N GLY A 418 25.04 4.71 -4.89
CA GLY A 418 23.81 5.50 -4.97
C GLY A 418 22.69 4.84 -4.19
N PRO A 419 21.55 5.55 -4.08
CA PRO A 419 20.42 5.10 -3.31
C PRO A 419 19.82 3.79 -3.86
N SER A 420 19.25 3.00 -2.95
CA SER A 420 18.50 1.78 -3.26
C SER A 420 17.23 1.74 -2.42
N LEU A 421 16.19 1.10 -2.93
CA LEU A 421 14.93 0.95 -2.22
C LEU A 421 14.96 -0.24 -1.27
N PHE A 422 14.37 -0.04 -0.11
CA PHE A 422 14.21 -1.04 0.94
C PHE A 422 12.78 -1.03 1.47
N THR A 423 12.32 -2.18 1.96
CA THR A 423 11.09 -2.31 2.73
C THR A 423 11.40 -2.83 4.12
N VAL A 424 10.64 -2.41 5.11
CA VAL A 424 10.66 -2.91 6.48
C VAL A 424 9.24 -2.98 7.00
N ASP A 425 8.89 -4.00 7.78
CA ASP A 425 7.58 -4.02 8.40
C ASP A 425 7.47 -3.03 9.57
N ILE A 426 6.24 -2.68 9.97
CA ILE A 426 6.03 -1.71 11.06
C ILE A 426 6.51 -2.20 12.43
N SER A 427 6.95 -3.45 12.58
CA SER A 427 7.61 -3.95 13.79
C SER A 427 9.13 -3.72 13.78
N GLY A 428 9.69 -3.22 12.66
CA GLY A 428 11.13 -3.05 12.45
C GLY A 428 11.85 -4.33 12.02
N ARG A 429 11.08 -5.33 11.56
CA ARG A 429 11.62 -6.61 11.09
C ARG A 429 11.48 -6.76 9.59
N ASN A 430 12.02 -7.86 9.08
CA ASN A 430 11.88 -8.25 7.68
C ASN A 430 12.32 -7.13 6.71
N GLU A 431 13.43 -6.45 7.05
CA GLU A 431 14.02 -5.48 6.14
C GLU A 431 14.54 -6.19 4.88
N GLN A 432 14.16 -5.70 3.71
CA GLN A 432 14.55 -6.28 2.44
C GLN A 432 14.83 -5.20 1.40
N ARG A 433 15.85 -5.44 0.57
CA ARG A 433 16.10 -4.61 -0.60
C ARG A 433 15.07 -4.93 -1.69
N VAL A 434 14.52 -3.89 -2.32
CA VAL A 434 13.68 -4.01 -3.52
C VAL A 434 14.58 -3.95 -4.75
N PRO A 435 14.52 -4.93 -5.66
CA PRO A 435 15.33 -4.89 -6.87
C PRO A 435 14.88 -3.75 -7.79
N THR A 436 15.86 -2.99 -8.29
CA THR A 436 15.70 -1.92 -9.28
C THR A 436 16.79 -2.01 -10.32
N PRO A 437 16.57 -1.55 -11.57
CA PRO A 437 17.59 -1.62 -12.63
C PRO A 437 18.88 -0.85 -12.31
N GLY A 438 18.74 0.28 -11.61
CA GLY A 438 19.83 1.17 -11.23
C GLY A 438 19.66 1.65 -9.80
N PHE A 439 20.24 2.81 -9.51
CA PHE A 439 19.97 3.50 -8.25
C PHE A 439 18.54 4.01 -8.23
N ALA A 440 17.96 4.11 -7.05
CA ALA A 440 16.56 4.47 -6.90
C ALA A 440 16.30 5.23 -5.59
N SER A 441 15.61 6.36 -5.70
CA SER A 441 15.22 7.22 -4.56
C SER A 441 13.75 7.63 -4.63
N ASP A 442 13.27 8.36 -3.63
CA ASP A 442 11.93 8.96 -3.54
C ASP A 442 10.77 8.00 -3.89
N PRO A 443 10.66 6.82 -3.28
CA PRO A 443 9.59 5.90 -3.59
C PRO A 443 8.24 6.44 -3.14
N ALA A 444 7.20 6.15 -3.93
CA ALA A 444 5.82 6.32 -3.50
C ALA A 444 5.01 5.08 -3.87
N TRP A 445 4.33 4.52 -2.89
CA TRP A 445 3.51 3.32 -3.05
C TRP A 445 2.10 3.70 -3.48
N SER A 446 1.55 2.98 -4.45
CA SER A 446 0.18 3.21 -4.92
C SER A 446 -0.85 2.63 -3.95
N PRO A 447 -2.12 3.04 -4.03
CA PRO A 447 -3.23 2.23 -3.56
C PRO A 447 -3.24 0.85 -4.25
N LEU A 448 -4.08 -0.08 -3.76
CA LEU A 448 -4.37 -1.30 -4.50
C LEU A 448 -4.99 -0.96 -5.86
N LEU A 449 -4.62 -1.72 -6.88
CA LEU A 449 -5.18 -1.55 -8.21
C LEU A 449 -6.63 -2.07 -8.22
N SER A 450 -7.55 -1.26 -8.73
CA SER A 450 -8.97 -1.62 -8.88
C SER A 450 -9.23 -2.48 -10.11
#